data_af4461848e01e881de98284ebf61a4c0
#
_entry.id   af4461848e01e881de98284ebf61a4c0
#
_cell.length_a   1.000
_cell.length_b   1.000
_cell.length_c   1.000
_cell.angle_alpha   90.00
_cell.angle_beta   90.00
_cell.angle_gamma   90.00
#
_symmetry.space_group_name_H-M   'P 1'
#
loop_
_entity.id
_entity.type
_entity.pdbx_description
1 polymer ?
#
loop_
_entity_poly.entity_id
_entity_poly.type
_entity_poly.pdbx_seq_one_letter_code
_entity_poly.pdbx_strand_id
1 'polypeptide(L)'
;LIGTNKDEARYWIYNFGSLTVFKIALNVWYENILNALSPVERRSLDSFTHNYPKGKFWGRVEIINELMFRSPAIAMVENHAASGGKAYMYYWTQKAGMHHVGACHCVELAYVFNNLQETIYTGGLVNGTLAKEVQNMWVNFAKTGNPSTDHHIWPEYNPYERRTLSLGKRICDFTDPLPRQRKLIGPLVPHFISTLFYRLDLNVPYIRKRVIGSIAAAVITAAIAKCIRNNNT
;
A
#
# COMPACT_ATOMS: atom_id res chain seq x y z
N LEU A 1 3.37 13.88 -9.72
CA LEU A 1 3.27 13.63 -8.29
C LEU A 1 2.74 12.21 -8.08
N ILE A 2 3.42 11.39 -7.30
CA ILE A 2 3.10 9.99 -7.03
C ILE A 2 3.47 9.63 -5.59
N GLY A 3 2.82 8.62 -5.01
CA GLY A 3 3.20 8.11 -3.70
C GLY A 3 2.42 6.89 -3.29
N THR A 4 2.68 6.44 -2.07
CA THR A 4 2.01 5.28 -1.48
C THR A 4 1.82 5.46 0.02
N ASN A 5 0.92 4.68 0.57
CA ASN A 5 0.65 4.66 2.00
C ASN A 5 1.49 3.59 2.71
N LYS A 6 1.85 3.85 3.95
CA LYS A 6 2.72 2.96 4.74
C LYS A 6 2.14 1.57 4.95
N ASP A 7 0.84 1.46 5.11
CA ASP A 7 0.15 0.24 5.52
C ASP A 7 -0.95 -0.15 4.50
N GLU A 8 -0.70 0.04 3.19
CA GLU A 8 -1.67 -0.14 2.09
C GLU A 8 -2.53 -1.39 2.24
N ALA A 9 -1.91 -2.57 2.34
CA ALA A 9 -2.61 -3.85 2.40
C ALA A 9 -3.47 -4.03 3.66
N ARG A 10 -3.32 -3.19 4.69
CA ARG A 10 -4.15 -3.27 5.90
C ARG A 10 -5.58 -2.79 5.68
N TYR A 11 -5.85 -2.11 4.58
CA TYR A 11 -7.20 -1.78 4.15
C TYR A 11 -8.12 -3.02 4.12
N TRP A 12 -7.61 -4.17 3.72
CA TRP A 12 -8.39 -5.41 3.68
C TRP A 12 -8.82 -5.92 5.06
N ILE A 13 -8.16 -5.51 6.16
CA ILE A 13 -8.66 -5.79 7.53
C ILE A 13 -10.04 -5.17 7.71
N TYR A 14 -10.24 -3.95 7.22
CA TYR A 14 -11.52 -3.27 7.24
C TYR A 14 -12.54 -3.98 6.33
N ASN A 15 -12.18 -4.28 5.09
CA ASN A 15 -13.05 -4.94 4.13
C ASN A 15 -13.53 -6.32 4.59
N PHE A 16 -12.64 -7.11 5.20
CA PHE A 16 -13.02 -8.41 5.74
C PHE A 16 -13.71 -8.31 7.11
N GLY A 17 -13.70 -7.14 7.73
CA GLY A 17 -14.26 -6.92 9.07
C GLY A 17 -13.58 -7.75 10.18
N SER A 18 -12.47 -8.44 9.87
CA SER A 18 -11.78 -9.34 10.79
C SER A 18 -10.31 -9.47 10.46
N LEU A 19 -9.45 -9.28 11.47
CA LEU A 19 -8.03 -9.54 11.36
C LEU A 19 -7.73 -11.02 11.08
N THR A 20 -8.54 -11.94 11.61
CA THR A 20 -8.36 -13.37 11.38
C THR A 20 -8.63 -13.74 9.91
N VAL A 21 -9.72 -13.25 9.34
CA VAL A 21 -10.05 -13.47 7.92
C VAL A 21 -8.97 -12.86 7.03
N PHE A 22 -8.51 -11.65 7.35
CA PHE A 22 -7.39 -11.03 6.64
C PHE A 22 -6.11 -11.88 6.70
N LYS A 23 -5.78 -12.47 7.87
CA LYS A 23 -4.61 -13.36 8.00
C LYS A 23 -4.71 -14.57 7.07
N ILE A 24 -5.88 -15.18 6.97
CA ILE A 24 -6.10 -16.33 6.09
C ILE A 24 -5.93 -15.91 4.62
N ALA A 25 -6.61 -14.85 4.20
CA ALA A 25 -6.54 -14.34 2.83
C ALA A 25 -5.10 -13.94 2.45
N LEU A 26 -4.41 -13.22 3.32
CA LEU A 26 -3.02 -12.79 3.10
C LEU A 26 -2.08 -13.99 2.95
N ASN A 27 -2.24 -15.02 3.76
CA ASN A 27 -1.42 -16.22 3.64
C ASN A 27 -1.62 -16.90 2.29
N VAL A 28 -2.85 -17.00 1.80
CA VAL A 28 -3.13 -17.53 0.45
C VAL A 28 -2.46 -16.68 -0.63
N TRP A 29 -2.54 -15.35 -0.53
CA TRP A 29 -1.86 -14.46 -1.48
C TRP A 29 -0.34 -14.62 -1.43
N TYR A 30 0.22 -14.66 -0.23
CA TYR A 30 1.66 -14.83 -0.03
C TYR A 30 2.18 -16.15 -0.61
N GLU A 31 1.51 -17.27 -0.36
CA GLU A 31 1.88 -18.56 -0.93
C GLU A 31 1.79 -18.57 -2.47
N ASN A 32 0.81 -17.89 -3.04
CA ASN A 32 0.74 -17.71 -4.49
C ASN A 32 1.93 -16.91 -5.04
N ILE A 33 2.39 -15.89 -4.33
CA ILE A 33 3.61 -15.14 -4.69
C ILE A 33 4.82 -16.06 -4.62
N LEU A 34 5.00 -16.79 -3.53
CA LEU A 34 6.11 -17.72 -3.37
C LEU A 34 6.16 -18.77 -4.48
N ASN A 35 5.00 -19.27 -4.95
CA ASN A 35 4.94 -20.26 -6.02
C ASN A 35 5.41 -19.76 -7.38
N ALA A 36 5.53 -18.45 -7.56
CA ALA A 36 6.04 -17.83 -8.77
C ALA A 36 7.56 -17.55 -8.72
N LEU A 37 8.19 -17.73 -7.56
CA LEU A 37 9.57 -17.35 -7.31
C LEU A 37 10.54 -18.55 -7.35
N SER A 38 11.78 -18.27 -7.70
CA SER A 38 12.88 -19.23 -7.59
C SER A 38 13.16 -19.61 -6.12
N PRO A 39 13.82 -20.75 -5.86
CA PRO A 39 14.18 -21.17 -4.51
C PRO A 39 15.05 -20.15 -3.74
N VAL A 40 15.87 -19.36 -4.45
CA VAL A 40 16.73 -18.33 -3.84
C VAL A 40 15.88 -17.14 -3.38
N GLU A 41 14.99 -16.65 -4.25
CA GLU A 41 14.08 -15.56 -3.93
C GLU A 41 13.14 -15.91 -2.77
N ARG A 42 12.59 -17.15 -2.77
CA ARG A 42 11.78 -17.66 -1.64
C ARG A 42 12.53 -17.59 -0.33
N ARG A 43 13.77 -18.12 -0.27
CA ARG A 43 14.58 -18.08 0.96
C ARG A 43 14.83 -16.66 1.42
N SER A 44 15.06 -15.72 0.50
CA SER A 44 15.28 -14.31 0.83
C SER A 44 14.04 -13.67 1.45
N LEU A 45 12.84 -13.92 0.88
CA LEU A 45 11.57 -13.44 1.45
C LEU A 45 11.22 -14.13 2.77
N ASP A 46 11.47 -15.43 2.90
CA ASP A 46 11.24 -16.15 4.15
C ASP A 46 12.16 -15.63 5.26
N SER A 47 13.43 -15.38 4.96
CA SER A 47 14.36 -14.73 5.89
C SER A 47 13.89 -13.33 6.30
N PHE A 48 13.41 -12.53 5.35
CA PHE A 48 12.87 -11.20 5.64
C PHE A 48 11.67 -11.28 6.58
N THR A 49 10.71 -12.15 6.29
CA THR A 49 9.49 -12.29 7.10
C THR A 49 9.78 -12.86 8.48
N HIS A 50 10.70 -13.83 8.58
CA HIS A 50 11.08 -14.44 9.86
C HIS A 50 11.71 -13.43 10.81
N ASN A 51 12.56 -12.53 10.25
CA ASN A 51 13.27 -11.50 11.01
C ASN A 51 12.51 -10.16 11.07
N TYR A 52 11.25 -10.11 10.67
CA TYR A 52 10.49 -8.85 10.70
C TYR A 52 10.14 -8.48 12.17
N PRO A 53 10.40 -7.22 12.61
CA PRO A 53 10.28 -6.84 14.02
C PRO A 53 8.91 -7.06 14.65
N LYS A 54 7.85 -7.02 13.84
CA LYS A 54 6.45 -7.23 14.29
C LYS A 54 5.97 -8.67 14.10
N GLY A 55 6.87 -9.60 13.74
CA GLY A 55 6.59 -11.01 13.50
C GLY A 55 6.26 -11.33 12.03
N LYS A 56 6.34 -12.62 11.72
CA LYS A 56 6.27 -13.20 10.36
C LYS A 56 5.05 -12.72 9.57
N PHE A 57 3.88 -12.67 10.20
CA PHE A 57 2.65 -12.23 9.54
C PHE A 57 2.78 -10.79 9.01
N TRP A 58 3.26 -9.86 9.83
CA TRP A 58 3.42 -8.46 9.41
C TRP A 58 4.55 -8.26 8.40
N GLY A 59 5.56 -9.16 8.41
CA GLY A 59 6.55 -9.23 7.34
C GLY A 59 5.93 -9.60 5.99
N ARG A 60 4.98 -10.54 5.96
CA ARG A 60 4.21 -10.88 4.76
C ARG A 60 3.35 -9.71 4.27
N VAL A 61 2.69 -9.00 5.20
CA VAL A 61 1.95 -7.76 4.87
C VAL A 61 2.86 -6.73 4.20
N GLU A 62 4.07 -6.55 4.73
CA GLU A 62 5.05 -5.62 4.18
C GLU A 62 5.48 -6.00 2.75
N ILE A 63 5.70 -7.29 2.49
CA ILE A 63 6.01 -7.77 1.13
C ILE A 63 4.87 -7.43 0.16
N ILE A 64 3.62 -7.62 0.57
CA ILE A 64 2.45 -7.26 -0.24
C ILE A 64 2.40 -5.74 -0.50
N ASN A 65 2.64 -4.91 0.53
CA ASN A 65 2.71 -3.45 0.37
C ASN A 65 3.74 -3.06 -0.69
N GLU A 66 4.93 -3.65 -0.61
CA GLU A 66 6.03 -3.36 -1.54
C GLU A 66 5.71 -3.82 -2.97
N LEU A 67 5.27 -5.06 -3.15
CA LEU A 67 5.01 -5.63 -4.47
C LEU A 67 3.85 -4.96 -5.20
N MET A 68 2.76 -4.67 -4.48
CA MET A 68 1.54 -4.15 -5.12
C MET A 68 1.55 -2.63 -5.29
N PHE A 69 2.24 -1.90 -4.41
CA PHE A 69 2.12 -0.45 -4.37
C PHE A 69 3.46 0.27 -4.48
N ARG A 70 4.35 0.10 -3.50
CA ARG A 70 5.51 0.98 -3.39
C ARG A 70 6.55 0.74 -4.47
N SER A 71 6.92 -0.49 -4.75
CA SER A 71 7.92 -0.78 -5.78
C SER A 71 7.44 -0.41 -7.20
N PRO A 72 6.18 -0.66 -7.60
CA PRO A 72 5.64 -0.12 -8.85
C PRO A 72 5.63 1.40 -8.92
N ALA A 73 5.28 2.09 -7.83
CA ALA A 73 5.32 3.55 -7.78
C ALA A 73 6.75 4.10 -7.93
N ILE A 74 7.73 3.45 -7.29
CA ILE A 74 9.15 3.78 -7.46
C ILE A 74 9.59 3.58 -8.92
N ALA A 75 9.26 2.44 -9.53
CA ALA A 75 9.60 2.17 -10.93
C ALA A 75 8.99 3.23 -11.87
N MET A 76 7.75 3.63 -11.63
CA MET A 76 7.09 4.67 -12.42
C MET A 76 7.78 6.03 -12.28
N VAL A 77 8.10 6.47 -11.06
CA VAL A 77 8.76 7.75 -10.84
C VAL A 77 10.19 7.77 -11.37
N GLU A 78 10.93 6.66 -11.23
CA GLU A 78 12.29 6.52 -11.78
C GLU A 78 12.29 6.60 -13.31
N ASN A 79 11.39 5.89 -13.98
CA ASN A 79 11.25 5.93 -15.43
C ASN A 79 10.88 7.34 -15.93
N HIS A 80 9.96 8.03 -15.25
CA HIS A 80 9.58 9.39 -15.59
C HIS A 80 10.74 10.37 -15.43
N ALA A 81 11.46 10.30 -14.31
CA ALA A 81 12.63 11.13 -14.04
C ALA A 81 13.78 10.84 -15.02
N ALA A 82 14.02 9.57 -15.36
CA ALA A 82 15.03 9.17 -16.35
C ALA A 82 14.71 9.70 -17.76
N SER A 83 13.44 9.91 -18.07
CA SER A 83 12.99 10.54 -19.33
C SER A 83 13.03 12.08 -19.30
N GLY A 84 13.64 12.69 -18.27
CA GLY A 84 13.75 14.14 -18.11
C GLY A 84 12.50 14.82 -17.53
N GLY A 85 11.53 14.06 -17.09
CA GLY A 85 10.31 14.57 -16.47
C GLY A 85 10.52 14.96 -15.00
N LYS A 86 9.92 16.07 -14.57
CA LYS A 86 9.89 16.44 -13.15
C LYS A 86 8.92 15.56 -12.38
N ALA A 87 9.38 15.03 -11.27
CA ALA A 87 8.60 14.14 -10.43
C ALA A 87 8.74 14.46 -8.94
N TYR A 88 7.71 14.17 -8.19
CA TYR A 88 7.66 14.34 -6.75
C TYR A 88 7.05 13.08 -6.13
N MET A 89 7.68 12.55 -5.08
CA MET A 89 7.22 11.32 -4.45
C MET A 89 6.86 11.55 -2.98
N TYR A 90 5.73 10.96 -2.52
CA TYR A 90 5.35 10.95 -1.12
C TYR A 90 5.28 9.54 -0.53
N TYR A 91 5.38 9.51 0.79
CA TYR A 91 5.12 8.33 1.61
C TYR A 91 4.17 8.73 2.74
N TRP A 92 2.94 8.27 2.65
CA TRP A 92 1.90 8.62 3.61
C TRP A 92 2.05 7.82 4.91
N THR A 93 2.11 8.52 6.05
CA THR A 93 2.35 7.90 7.36
C THR A 93 1.30 8.25 8.42
N GLN A 94 0.36 9.17 8.11
CA GLN A 94 -0.75 9.48 9.01
C GLN A 94 -1.68 8.29 9.11
N LYS A 95 -1.87 7.81 10.33
CA LYS A 95 -2.72 6.65 10.61
C LYS A 95 -4.19 7.02 10.60
N ALA A 96 -5.02 6.08 10.18
CA ALA A 96 -6.45 6.08 10.45
C ALA A 96 -6.73 5.87 11.95
N GLY A 97 -7.90 6.30 12.41
CA GLY A 97 -8.38 6.08 13.77
C GLY A 97 -8.80 4.63 14.06
N MET A 98 -8.98 3.82 13.01
CA MET A 98 -9.40 2.43 13.15
C MET A 98 -8.27 1.53 13.65
N HIS A 99 -8.65 0.56 14.49
CA HIS A 99 -7.70 -0.38 15.09
C HIS A 99 -7.07 -1.31 14.05
N HIS A 100 -5.77 -1.52 14.13
CA HIS A 100 -4.93 -2.36 13.24
C HIS A 100 -4.75 -1.87 11.80
N VAL A 101 -5.55 -0.92 11.33
CA VAL A 101 -5.56 -0.50 9.92
C VAL A 101 -4.35 0.37 9.56
N GLY A 102 -3.88 1.20 10.47
CA GLY A 102 -2.69 2.03 10.25
C GLY A 102 -2.90 3.12 9.20
N ALA A 103 -1.87 3.45 8.44
CA ALA A 103 -1.93 4.35 7.29
C ALA A 103 -2.29 3.54 6.04
N CYS A 104 -3.55 3.09 5.96
CA CYS A 104 -4.02 2.15 4.94
C CYS A 104 -4.30 2.82 3.59
N HIS A 105 -4.61 1.99 2.60
CA HIS A 105 -5.02 2.42 1.27
C HIS A 105 -6.19 3.41 1.33
N CYS A 106 -6.11 4.48 0.54
CA CYS A 106 -7.10 5.56 0.41
C CYS A 106 -7.27 6.49 1.63
N VAL A 107 -6.58 6.28 2.75
CA VAL A 107 -6.74 7.17 3.93
C VAL A 107 -6.29 8.61 3.64
N GLU A 108 -5.32 8.80 2.74
CA GLU A 108 -4.82 10.12 2.35
C GLU A 108 -5.83 10.95 1.56
N LEU A 109 -6.80 10.33 0.90
CA LEU A 109 -7.78 11.03 0.08
C LEU A 109 -8.59 12.07 0.87
N ALA A 110 -8.94 11.75 2.12
CA ALA A 110 -9.60 12.71 3.02
C ALA A 110 -8.78 14.00 3.20
N TYR A 111 -7.47 13.87 3.23
CA TYR A 111 -6.53 14.98 3.40
C TYR A 111 -6.30 15.73 2.09
N VAL A 112 -6.14 15.02 0.98
CA VAL A 112 -5.98 15.62 -0.35
C VAL A 112 -7.18 16.49 -0.71
N PHE A 113 -8.40 16.02 -0.42
CA PHE A 113 -9.65 16.73 -0.68
C PHE A 113 -10.12 17.60 0.49
N ASN A 114 -9.35 17.65 1.59
CA ASN A 114 -9.70 18.39 2.81
C ASN A 114 -11.11 18.05 3.31
N ASN A 115 -11.49 16.76 3.21
CA ASN A 115 -12.77 16.27 3.68
C ASN A 115 -12.67 15.83 5.16
N LEU A 116 -12.92 16.75 6.07
CA LEU A 116 -12.84 16.50 7.52
C LEU A 116 -13.98 15.62 8.04
N GLN A 117 -15.01 15.37 7.23
CA GLN A 117 -16.16 14.52 7.57
C GLN A 117 -16.01 13.08 7.12
N GLU A 118 -14.89 12.75 6.44
CA GLU A 118 -14.64 11.40 5.96
C GLU A 118 -14.41 10.45 7.15
N THR A 119 -15.14 9.34 7.19
CA THR A 119 -15.10 8.37 8.29
C THR A 119 -14.77 6.94 7.86
N ILE A 120 -15.02 6.61 6.59
CA ILE A 120 -14.89 5.23 6.09
C ILE A 120 -13.45 4.76 6.13
N TYR A 121 -12.52 5.58 5.63
CA TYR A 121 -11.09 5.24 5.56
C TYR A 121 -10.32 5.78 6.77
N THR A 122 -10.73 6.92 7.33
CA THR A 122 -10.02 7.60 8.41
C THR A 122 -10.48 7.15 9.80
N GLY A 123 -11.66 6.56 9.92
CA GLY A 123 -12.29 6.28 11.21
C GLY A 123 -12.71 7.55 11.97
N GLY A 124 -12.95 8.65 11.24
CA GLY A 124 -13.44 9.91 11.77
C GLY A 124 -12.38 10.82 12.44
N LEU A 125 -11.09 10.48 12.32
CA LEU A 125 -10.00 11.26 12.92
C LEU A 125 -9.14 11.95 11.85
N VAL A 126 -9.71 12.95 11.15
CA VAL A 126 -8.97 13.77 10.18
C VAL A 126 -8.31 14.94 10.89
N ASN A 127 -6.98 15.04 10.77
CA ASN A 127 -6.23 16.21 11.25
C ASN A 127 -6.41 17.37 10.25
N GLY A 128 -7.20 18.38 10.61
CA GLY A 128 -7.53 19.48 9.73
C GLY A 128 -6.34 20.35 9.30
N THR A 129 -5.35 20.54 10.20
CA THR A 129 -4.13 21.28 9.84
C THR A 129 -3.32 20.54 8.77
N LEU A 130 -3.13 19.23 8.95
CA LEU A 130 -2.46 18.40 7.95
C LEU A 130 -3.27 18.34 6.65
N ALA A 131 -4.61 18.22 6.73
CA ALA A 131 -5.46 18.19 5.55
C ALA A 131 -5.35 19.48 4.73
N LYS A 132 -5.37 20.63 5.39
CA LYS A 132 -5.20 21.93 4.73
C LYS A 132 -3.85 22.05 4.04
N GLU A 133 -2.78 21.63 4.69
CA GLU A 133 -1.43 21.69 4.13
C GLU A 133 -1.29 20.75 2.93
N VAL A 134 -1.76 19.50 3.04
CA VAL A 134 -1.75 18.53 1.96
C VAL A 134 -2.58 19.01 0.77
N GLN A 135 -3.78 19.54 0.99
CA GLN A 135 -4.59 20.15 -0.07
C GLN A 135 -3.82 21.25 -0.80
N ASN A 136 -3.16 22.15 -0.06
CA ASN A 136 -2.36 23.23 -0.65
C ASN A 136 -1.25 22.68 -1.54
N MET A 137 -0.55 21.62 -1.10
CA MET A 137 0.49 20.94 -1.89
C MET A 137 -0.06 20.41 -3.22
N TRP A 138 -1.21 19.72 -3.21
CA TRP A 138 -1.84 19.20 -4.44
C TRP A 138 -2.33 20.31 -5.35
N VAL A 139 -2.93 21.36 -4.79
CA VAL A 139 -3.37 22.55 -5.56
C VAL A 139 -2.18 23.28 -6.20
N ASN A 140 -1.08 23.45 -5.47
CA ASN A 140 0.14 24.07 -6.01
C ASN A 140 0.69 23.22 -7.16
N PHE A 141 0.80 21.91 -6.98
CA PHE A 141 1.24 21.02 -8.04
C PHE A 141 0.35 21.11 -9.29
N ALA A 142 -0.97 21.12 -9.11
CA ALA A 142 -1.90 21.25 -10.23
C ALA A 142 -1.78 22.58 -10.98
N LYS A 143 -1.45 23.66 -10.27
CA LYS A 143 -1.30 25.00 -10.86
C LYS A 143 0.06 25.26 -11.49
N THR A 144 1.12 24.76 -10.87
CA THR A 144 2.50 25.18 -11.18
C THR A 144 3.44 24.03 -11.57
N GLY A 145 3.00 22.77 -11.34
CA GLY A 145 3.88 21.61 -11.45
C GLY A 145 4.84 21.42 -10.26
N ASN A 146 4.77 22.28 -9.23
CA ASN A 146 5.58 22.20 -8.01
C ASN A 146 4.66 22.11 -6.77
N PRO A 147 4.73 21.05 -5.95
CA PRO A 147 3.88 20.87 -4.78
C PRO A 147 4.35 21.63 -3.54
N SER A 148 5.48 22.32 -3.56
CA SER A 148 5.99 23.06 -2.40
C SER A 148 5.01 24.13 -1.93
N THR A 149 5.00 24.37 -0.64
CA THR A 149 4.25 25.47 0.02
C THR A 149 5.21 26.41 0.71
N ASP A 150 4.71 27.51 1.28
CA ASP A 150 5.52 28.43 2.08
C ASP A 150 6.06 27.77 3.36
N HIS A 151 5.43 26.69 3.81
CA HIS A 151 5.81 25.99 5.03
C HIS A 151 6.67 24.75 4.79
N HIS A 152 6.57 24.14 3.60
CA HIS A 152 7.26 22.90 3.28
C HIS A 152 7.77 22.89 1.85
N ILE A 153 9.09 22.77 1.70
CA ILE A 153 9.73 22.52 0.42
C ILE A 153 9.61 21.03 0.13
N TRP A 154 9.02 20.69 -1.02
CA TRP A 154 8.96 19.31 -1.50
C TRP A 154 10.07 19.12 -2.54
N PRO A 155 11.12 18.35 -2.23
CA PRO A 155 12.22 18.15 -3.14
C PRO A 155 11.78 17.34 -4.37
N GLU A 156 12.30 17.73 -5.53
CA GLU A 156 12.12 16.94 -6.74
C GLU A 156 12.79 15.58 -6.59
N TYR A 157 12.11 14.55 -7.08
CA TYR A 157 12.62 13.18 -7.04
C TYR A 157 13.76 13.01 -8.04
N ASN A 158 14.84 12.39 -7.60
CA ASN A 158 15.90 11.90 -8.48
C ASN A 158 16.25 10.45 -8.14
N PRO A 159 16.65 9.62 -9.13
CA PRO A 159 16.93 8.20 -8.92
C PRO A 159 18.15 7.90 -8.02
N TYR A 160 19.00 8.89 -7.76
CA TYR A 160 20.20 8.71 -6.94
C TYR A 160 19.89 8.85 -5.45
N GLU A 161 19.22 9.92 -5.07
CA GLU A 161 18.87 10.22 -3.68
C GLU A 161 17.52 9.66 -3.28
N ARG A 162 16.60 9.47 -4.24
CA ARG A 162 15.22 9.00 -4.00
C ARG A 162 14.48 9.81 -2.96
N ARG A 163 14.60 11.15 -3.07
CA ARG A 163 13.96 12.08 -2.15
C ARG A 163 12.45 11.86 -2.12
N THR A 164 11.92 11.60 -0.94
CA THR A 164 10.51 11.25 -0.72
C THR A 164 9.98 12.04 0.46
N LEU A 165 8.89 12.80 0.27
CA LEU A 165 8.27 13.54 1.36
C LEU A 165 7.36 12.63 2.18
N SER A 166 7.65 12.47 3.45
CA SER A 166 6.74 11.82 4.39
C SER A 166 5.62 12.75 4.77
N LEU A 167 4.39 12.31 4.56
CA LEU A 167 3.17 13.04 4.93
C LEU A 167 2.49 12.32 6.09
N GLY A 168 2.43 12.98 7.24
CA GLY A 168 1.85 12.41 8.44
C GLY A 168 1.93 13.37 9.63
N LYS A 169 2.06 12.81 10.84
CA LYS A 169 2.17 13.62 12.06
C LYS A 169 3.27 14.70 11.96
N ARG A 170 4.31 14.42 11.19
CA ARG A 170 5.33 15.38 10.77
C ARG A 170 5.49 15.26 9.26
N ILE A 171 5.64 16.41 8.60
CA ILE A 171 6.02 16.49 7.19
C ILE A 171 7.53 16.66 7.16
N CYS A 172 8.22 15.70 6.57
CA CYS A 172 9.69 15.73 6.44
C CYS A 172 10.13 14.91 5.23
N ASP A 173 11.23 15.28 4.62
CA ASP A 173 11.75 14.51 3.52
C ASP A 173 12.75 13.43 3.99
N PHE A 174 12.84 12.37 3.21
CA PHE A 174 13.75 11.27 3.41
C PHE A 174 14.52 10.96 2.13
N THR A 175 15.76 10.57 2.30
CA THR A 175 16.56 9.96 1.24
C THR A 175 16.36 8.46 1.27
N ASP A 176 15.90 7.88 0.16
CA ASP A 176 15.68 6.43 -0.04
C ASP A 176 14.96 5.74 1.14
N PRO A 177 13.70 6.09 1.44
CA PRO A 177 13.00 5.45 2.53
C PRO A 177 12.86 3.94 2.28
N LEU A 178 13.07 3.14 3.34
CA LEU A 178 12.97 1.67 3.32
C LEU A 178 13.89 0.99 2.26
N PRO A 179 15.20 1.29 2.23
CA PRO A 179 16.10 0.80 1.19
C PRO A 179 16.25 -0.73 1.19
N ARG A 180 16.11 -1.36 2.36
CA ARG A 180 16.18 -2.84 2.48
C ARG A 180 15.01 -3.49 1.73
N GLN A 181 13.80 -3.00 1.94
CA GLN A 181 12.59 -3.49 1.24
C GLN A 181 12.72 -3.29 -0.26
N ARG A 182 13.05 -2.08 -0.68
CA ARG A 182 13.22 -1.75 -2.10
C ARG A 182 14.24 -2.67 -2.79
N LYS A 183 15.41 -2.87 -2.19
CA LYS A 183 16.48 -3.71 -2.77
C LYS A 183 16.11 -5.19 -2.81
N LEU A 184 15.38 -5.68 -1.82
CA LEU A 184 14.98 -7.08 -1.74
C LEU A 184 13.78 -7.40 -2.64
N ILE A 185 12.77 -6.53 -2.64
CA ILE A 185 11.46 -6.83 -3.20
C ILE A 185 11.30 -6.19 -4.60
N GLY A 186 11.88 -5.02 -4.83
CA GLY A 186 11.79 -4.32 -6.11
C GLY A 186 12.12 -5.18 -7.33
N PRO A 187 13.20 -5.98 -7.35
CA PRO A 187 13.55 -6.86 -8.46
C PRO A 187 12.49 -7.95 -8.74
N LEU A 188 11.61 -8.25 -7.78
CA LEU A 188 10.58 -9.28 -7.93
C LEU A 188 9.30 -8.76 -8.63
N VAL A 189 9.15 -7.44 -8.76
CA VAL A 189 7.95 -6.81 -9.34
C VAL A 189 7.65 -7.29 -10.76
N PRO A 190 8.61 -7.39 -11.70
CA PRO A 190 8.33 -7.90 -13.05
C PRO A 190 7.78 -9.32 -13.04
N HIS A 191 8.32 -10.20 -12.19
CA HIS A 191 7.82 -11.57 -12.03
C HIS A 191 6.42 -11.59 -11.43
N PHE A 192 6.17 -10.75 -10.43
CA PHE A 192 4.85 -10.64 -9.82
C PHE A 192 3.81 -10.14 -10.82
N ILE A 193 4.11 -9.09 -11.57
CA ILE A 193 3.21 -8.53 -12.58
C ILE A 193 2.94 -9.55 -13.68
N SER A 194 3.97 -10.18 -14.25
CA SER A 194 3.79 -11.19 -15.29
C SER A 194 2.95 -12.38 -14.82
N THR A 195 3.18 -12.84 -13.58
CA THR A 195 2.41 -13.94 -12.98
C THR A 195 0.96 -13.51 -12.69
N LEU A 196 0.75 -12.28 -12.25
CA LEU A 196 -0.59 -11.73 -12.01
C LEU A 196 -1.37 -11.64 -13.33
N PHE A 197 -0.77 -11.09 -14.39
CA PHE A 197 -1.42 -11.00 -15.70
C PHE A 197 -1.61 -12.36 -16.36
N TYR A 198 -0.63 -13.27 -16.29
CA TYR A 198 -0.77 -14.63 -16.80
C TYR A 198 -1.88 -15.41 -16.07
N ARG A 199 -2.07 -15.16 -14.76
CA ARG A 199 -3.13 -15.79 -13.97
C ARG A 199 -4.46 -15.07 -14.06
N LEU A 200 -4.48 -13.80 -14.43
CA LEU A 200 -5.67 -13.03 -14.77
C LEU A 200 -6.10 -13.20 -16.22
N ASP A 201 -5.31 -13.91 -17.04
CA ASP A 201 -5.77 -14.37 -18.34
C ASP A 201 -6.92 -15.36 -18.14
N LEU A 202 -8.11 -14.78 -18.23
CA LEU A 202 -9.41 -15.38 -17.87
C LEU A 202 -9.79 -16.58 -18.78
N ASN A 203 -8.94 -16.93 -19.74
CA ASN A 203 -9.12 -18.08 -20.60
C ASN A 203 -8.63 -19.40 -19.98
N VAL A 204 -8.07 -19.39 -18.75
CA VAL A 204 -7.70 -20.64 -18.08
C VAL A 204 -8.83 -21.10 -17.17
N PRO A 205 -9.66 -22.11 -17.57
CA PRO A 205 -10.86 -22.54 -16.85
C PRO A 205 -10.61 -22.96 -15.39
N TYR A 206 -9.38 -23.42 -15.11
CA TYR A 206 -8.96 -23.88 -13.77
C TYR A 206 -8.80 -22.74 -12.76
N ILE A 207 -8.29 -21.58 -13.22
CA ILE A 207 -8.07 -20.40 -12.35
C ILE A 207 -9.38 -19.71 -12.06
N ARG A 208 -10.29 -19.61 -13.02
CA ARG A 208 -11.63 -19.09 -12.86
C ARG A 208 -12.38 -19.80 -11.72
N LYS A 209 -12.30 -21.12 -11.66
CA LYS A 209 -12.93 -21.92 -10.58
C LYS A 209 -12.31 -21.68 -9.21
N ARG A 210 -10.97 -21.56 -9.12
CA ARG A 210 -10.27 -21.32 -7.82
C ARG A 210 -10.44 -19.90 -7.32
N VAL A 211 -10.30 -18.89 -8.18
CA VAL A 211 -10.49 -17.47 -7.79
C VAL A 211 -11.93 -17.21 -7.42
N ILE A 212 -12.90 -17.68 -8.20
CA ILE A 212 -14.33 -17.57 -7.88
C ILE A 212 -14.64 -18.35 -6.60
N GLY A 213 -14.10 -19.54 -6.44
CA GLY A 213 -14.27 -20.34 -5.22
C GLY A 213 -13.68 -19.68 -3.97
N SER A 214 -12.51 -19.05 -4.09
CA SER A 214 -11.86 -18.33 -2.97
C SER A 214 -12.60 -17.02 -2.63
N ILE A 215 -13.08 -16.31 -3.63
CA ILE A 215 -13.91 -15.10 -3.43
C ILE A 215 -15.28 -15.49 -2.84
N ALA A 216 -15.92 -16.54 -3.36
CA ALA A 216 -17.18 -17.04 -2.83
C ALA A 216 -17.04 -17.53 -1.38
N ALA A 217 -15.97 -18.27 -1.06
CA ALA A 217 -15.69 -18.71 0.30
C ALA A 217 -15.46 -17.52 1.24
N ALA A 218 -14.73 -16.50 0.83
CA ALA A 218 -14.48 -15.28 1.61
C ALA A 218 -15.78 -14.48 1.83
N VAL A 219 -16.64 -14.37 0.81
CA VAL A 219 -17.94 -13.69 0.89
C VAL A 219 -18.89 -14.46 1.79
N ILE A 220 -18.94 -15.79 1.68
CA ILE A 220 -19.79 -16.65 2.53
C ILE A 220 -19.33 -16.55 3.99
N THR A 221 -18.01 -16.60 4.26
CA THR A 221 -17.47 -16.48 5.62
C THR A 221 -17.77 -15.10 6.21
N ALA A 222 -17.67 -14.04 5.43
CA ALA A 222 -18.03 -12.69 5.85
C ALA A 222 -19.54 -12.55 6.12
N ALA A 223 -20.39 -13.17 5.29
CA ALA A 223 -21.84 -13.18 5.49
C ALA A 223 -22.25 -13.96 6.75
N ILE A 224 -21.63 -15.11 7.00
CA ILE A 224 -21.84 -15.91 8.23
C ILE A 224 -21.40 -15.11 9.46
N ALA A 225 -20.22 -14.49 9.44
CA ALA A 225 -19.73 -13.66 10.55
C ALA A 225 -20.64 -12.46 10.84
N LYS A 226 -21.24 -11.86 9.79
CA LYS A 226 -22.22 -10.77 9.93
C LYS A 226 -23.55 -11.29 10.52
N CYS A 227 -24.01 -12.46 10.10
CA CYS A 227 -25.25 -13.07 10.61
C CYS A 227 -25.12 -13.46 12.09
N ILE A 228 -23.97 -14.04 12.51
CA ILE A 228 -23.70 -14.36 13.92
C ILE A 228 -23.65 -13.09 14.78
N ARG A 229 -23.12 -11.98 14.25
CA ARG A 229 -23.05 -10.70 14.97
C ARG A 229 -24.43 -10.09 15.20
N ASN A 230 -25.32 -10.18 14.20
CA ASN A 230 -26.67 -9.61 14.28
C ASN A 230 -27.63 -10.46 15.15
N ASN A 231 -27.31 -11.73 15.43
CA ASN A 231 -28.13 -12.57 16.31
C ASN A 231 -27.68 -12.53 17.77
N ASN A 232 -26.59 -11.82 18.09
CA ASN A 232 -26.07 -11.64 19.46
C ASN A 232 -26.25 -10.20 19.99
N THR A 233 -27.00 -9.35 19.27
CA THR A 233 -27.51 -8.05 19.72
C THR A 233 -29.03 -8.11 19.85
#